data_365f3cec412471acad4cbb660275b8a7
#
_entry.id   365f3cec412471acad4cbb660275b8a7
#
_cell.length_a   1.000
_cell.length_b   1.000
_cell.length_c   1.000
_cell.angle_alpha   90.00
_cell.angle_beta   90.00
_cell.angle_gamma   90.00
#
_symmetry.space_group_name_H-M   'P 1'
#
loop_
_entity.id
_entity.type
_entity.pdbx_description
1 polymer ?
#
loop_
_entity_poly.entity_id
_entity_poly.type
_entity_poly.pdbx_seq_one_letter_code
_entity_poly.pdbx_strand_id
1 'polypeptide(L)'
;MNPRDYEAWYDTARGSWIADREFGLMMQLMDPPADATLLDVGCGTGQFSRRFAASGLRVTGLDPDVNSLVYARERGGNINYLLGTGTALPFNDNAYDHATAVTSLCFIDDPEQALREMWRVSRHTVLLGLLNRHSLLYRQKRERGAYRGARWDTPANVRRWTALLAPAPRITVRSAIFLPGGGFIAQAAEEILPGVLPWGAFLAVLLRKPQQVKL
;
A
#
# COMPACT_ATOMS: atom_id res chain seq x y z
N MET A 1 -16.17 -8.04 3.60
CA MET A 1 -16.14 -7.64 5.03
C MET A 1 -16.94 -6.36 5.15
N ASN A 2 -17.72 -6.15 6.24
CA ASN A 2 -18.40 -4.88 6.46
C ASN A 2 -17.35 -3.77 6.67
N PRO A 3 -17.46 -2.59 6.00
CA PRO A 3 -16.53 -1.47 6.17
C PRO A 3 -16.33 -1.02 7.62
N ARG A 4 -17.39 -1.04 8.43
CA ARG A 4 -17.30 -0.68 9.87
C ARG A 4 -16.47 -1.67 10.68
N ASP A 5 -16.64 -2.97 10.45
CA ASP A 5 -15.87 -4.00 11.15
C ASP A 5 -14.39 -3.97 10.75
N TYR A 6 -14.12 -3.63 9.49
CA TYR A 6 -12.76 -3.44 8.98
C TYR A 6 -12.08 -2.24 9.67
N GLU A 7 -12.76 -1.11 9.76
CA GLU A 7 -12.22 0.08 10.44
C GLU A 7 -12.05 -0.14 11.95
N ALA A 8 -13.03 -0.78 12.62
CA ALA A 8 -12.96 -1.06 14.05
C ALA A 8 -11.72 -1.88 14.45
N TRP A 9 -11.15 -2.67 13.51
CA TRP A 9 -9.90 -3.35 13.78
C TRP A 9 -8.73 -2.37 13.99
N TYR A 10 -8.70 -1.26 13.25
CA TYR A 10 -7.67 -0.23 13.40
C TYR A 10 -7.80 0.57 14.71
N ASP A 11 -8.97 0.57 15.34
CA ASP A 11 -9.19 1.18 16.66
C ASP A 11 -8.67 0.30 17.81
N THR A 12 -8.33 -0.98 17.55
CA THR A 12 -7.67 -1.83 18.54
C THR A 12 -6.21 -1.44 18.72
N ALA A 13 -5.65 -1.61 19.93
CA ALA A 13 -4.24 -1.31 20.20
C ALA A 13 -3.30 -2.02 19.23
N ARG A 14 -3.61 -3.28 18.85
CA ARG A 14 -2.84 -4.04 17.87
C ARG A 14 -2.98 -3.48 16.47
N GLY A 15 -4.20 -3.18 16.04
CA GLY A 15 -4.47 -2.68 14.69
C GLY A 15 -3.85 -1.32 14.46
N SER A 16 -3.99 -0.41 15.43
CA SER A 16 -3.36 0.91 15.42
C SER A 16 -1.84 0.80 15.31
N TRP A 17 -1.20 0.00 16.17
CA TRP A 17 0.25 -0.20 16.15
C TRP A 17 0.72 -0.75 14.80
N ILE A 18 0.04 -1.76 14.23
CA ILE A 18 0.40 -2.30 12.90
C ILE A 18 0.30 -1.22 11.84
N ALA A 19 -0.81 -0.49 11.79
CA ALA A 19 -1.01 0.57 10.81
C ALA A 19 0.02 1.71 10.95
N ASP A 20 0.42 2.06 12.17
CA ASP A 20 1.45 3.07 12.43
C ASP A 20 2.82 2.62 11.91
N ARG A 21 3.19 1.35 12.11
CA ARG A 21 4.46 0.79 11.61
C ARG A 21 4.47 0.69 10.08
N GLU A 22 3.38 0.20 9.47
CA GLU A 22 3.23 0.12 8.02
C GLU A 22 3.30 1.51 7.38
N PHE A 23 2.53 2.46 7.93
CA PHE A 23 2.50 3.83 7.45
C PHE A 23 3.85 4.54 7.60
N GLY A 24 4.48 4.43 8.78
CA GLY A 24 5.80 5.02 9.03
C GLY A 24 6.87 4.50 8.07
N LEU A 25 6.89 3.17 7.81
CA LEU A 25 7.81 2.57 6.84
C LEU A 25 7.55 3.07 5.41
N MET A 26 6.29 3.18 5.00
CA MET A 26 5.91 3.70 3.69
C MET A 26 6.34 5.15 3.49
N MET A 27 6.08 6.01 4.48
CA MET A 27 6.46 7.43 4.42
C MET A 27 7.98 7.61 4.41
N GLN A 28 8.71 6.84 5.21
CA GLN A 28 10.18 6.86 5.22
C GLN A 28 10.77 6.45 3.85
N LEU A 29 10.19 5.47 3.17
CA LEU A 29 10.67 5.02 1.85
C LEU A 29 10.34 6.01 0.74
N MET A 30 9.11 6.53 0.75
CA MET A 30 8.62 7.42 -0.30
C MET A 30 9.24 8.81 -0.17
N ASP A 31 9.35 9.32 1.06
CA ASP A 31 9.88 10.65 1.41
C ASP A 31 9.30 11.75 0.47
N PRO A 32 7.97 11.92 0.43
CA PRO A 32 7.33 12.81 -0.50
C PRO A 32 7.44 14.27 -0.01
N PRO A 33 7.61 15.24 -0.92
CA PRO A 33 7.50 16.65 -0.53
C PRO A 33 6.06 16.97 -0.10
N ALA A 34 5.91 18.01 0.72
CA ALA A 34 4.58 18.53 1.09
C ALA A 34 3.79 18.90 -0.18
N ASP A 35 2.48 18.79 -0.10
CA ASP A 35 1.53 19.06 -1.19
C ASP A 35 1.69 18.17 -2.44
N ALA A 36 2.53 17.14 -2.41
CA ALA A 36 2.62 16.19 -3.50
C ALA A 36 1.27 15.46 -3.70
N THR A 37 0.95 15.17 -4.96
CA THR A 37 -0.27 14.43 -5.33
C THR A 37 -0.05 12.93 -5.20
N LEU A 38 -1.00 12.25 -4.54
CA LEU A 38 -0.97 10.79 -4.34
C LEU A 38 -2.26 10.15 -4.82
N LEU A 39 -2.15 9.12 -5.66
CA LEU A 39 -3.25 8.22 -6.00
C LEU A 39 -3.16 6.97 -5.12
N ASP A 40 -4.19 6.69 -4.32
CA ASP A 40 -4.32 5.47 -3.50
C ASP A 40 -5.26 4.48 -4.21
N VAL A 41 -4.69 3.41 -4.77
CA VAL A 41 -5.39 2.43 -5.60
C VAL A 41 -5.85 1.25 -4.76
N GLY A 42 -7.16 1.00 -4.74
CA GLY A 42 -7.80 0.07 -3.82
C GLY A 42 -7.83 0.64 -2.41
N CYS A 43 -8.28 1.89 -2.29
CA CYS A 43 -8.26 2.64 -1.03
C CYS A 43 -9.23 2.12 0.03
N GLY A 44 -10.20 1.28 -0.35
CA GLY A 44 -11.21 0.70 0.53
C GLY A 44 -11.94 1.75 1.35
N THR A 45 -11.92 1.60 2.66
CA THR A 45 -12.54 2.52 3.63
C THR A 45 -11.78 3.84 3.82
N GLY A 46 -10.68 4.05 3.10
CA GLY A 46 -9.86 5.26 3.13
C GLY A 46 -8.92 5.38 4.32
N GLN A 47 -8.66 4.30 5.06
CA GLN A 47 -7.81 4.32 6.26
C GLN A 47 -6.41 4.88 5.99
N PHE A 48 -5.72 4.37 4.98
CA PHE A 48 -4.40 4.89 4.59
C PHE A 48 -4.49 6.21 3.82
N SER A 49 -5.52 6.40 2.99
CA SER A 49 -5.75 7.67 2.30
C SER A 49 -5.82 8.84 3.28
N ARG A 50 -6.55 8.70 4.41
CA ARG A 50 -6.64 9.74 5.45
C ARG A 50 -5.30 9.98 6.15
N ARG A 51 -4.50 8.94 6.40
CA ARG A 51 -3.16 9.08 6.97
C ARG A 51 -2.22 9.83 6.05
N PHE A 52 -2.24 9.53 4.75
CA PHE A 52 -1.47 10.25 3.73
C PHE A 52 -1.91 11.72 3.63
N ALA A 53 -3.22 11.99 3.64
CA ALA A 53 -3.72 13.38 3.64
C ALA A 53 -3.33 14.14 4.91
N ALA A 54 -3.41 13.50 6.08
CA ALA A 54 -2.98 14.09 7.35
C ALA A 54 -1.46 14.38 7.41
N SER A 55 -0.65 13.70 6.59
CA SER A 55 0.79 14.00 6.44
C SER A 55 1.10 15.09 5.40
N GLY A 56 0.08 15.78 4.89
CA GLY A 56 0.24 16.93 3.99
C GLY A 56 0.21 16.59 2.50
N LEU A 57 -0.21 15.37 2.11
CA LEU A 57 -0.35 14.99 0.70
C LEU A 57 -1.76 15.32 0.17
N ARG A 58 -1.86 15.65 -1.12
CA ARG A 58 -3.13 15.78 -1.83
C ARG A 58 -3.54 14.43 -2.39
N VAL A 59 -4.48 13.76 -1.70
CA VAL A 59 -4.83 12.37 -1.96
C VAL A 59 -6.09 12.24 -2.81
N THR A 60 -6.04 11.35 -3.79
CA THR A 60 -7.20 10.78 -4.48
C THR A 60 -7.24 9.29 -4.17
N GLY A 61 -8.36 8.79 -3.66
CA GLY A 61 -8.60 7.36 -3.44
C GLY A 61 -9.44 6.77 -4.56
N LEU A 62 -9.10 5.58 -5.03
CA LEU A 62 -9.86 4.85 -6.04
C LEU A 62 -10.11 3.43 -5.56
N ASP A 63 -11.37 2.97 -5.62
CA ASP A 63 -11.76 1.62 -5.22
C ASP A 63 -12.97 1.12 -6.05
N PRO A 64 -13.08 -0.18 -6.36
CA PRO A 64 -14.25 -0.74 -7.04
C PRO A 64 -15.46 -0.95 -6.13
N ASP A 65 -15.30 -0.94 -4.79
CA ASP A 65 -16.39 -1.18 -3.84
C ASP A 65 -17.09 0.12 -3.43
N VAL A 66 -18.29 0.32 -3.95
CA VAL A 66 -19.13 1.50 -3.64
C VAL A 66 -19.39 1.64 -2.13
N ASN A 67 -19.60 0.54 -1.41
CA ASN A 67 -19.91 0.60 0.03
C ASN A 67 -18.71 1.10 0.83
N SER A 68 -17.51 0.65 0.48
CA SER A 68 -16.26 1.15 1.07
C SER A 68 -16.07 2.64 0.79
N LEU A 69 -16.36 3.10 -0.44
CA LEU A 69 -16.24 4.51 -0.80
C LEU A 69 -17.27 5.41 -0.11
N VAL A 70 -18.51 4.94 0.07
CA VAL A 70 -19.53 5.66 0.85
C VAL A 70 -19.02 5.85 2.28
N TYR A 71 -18.57 4.77 2.90
CA TYR A 71 -18.01 4.84 4.25
C TYR A 71 -16.78 5.76 4.32
N ALA A 72 -15.87 5.68 3.36
CA ALA A 72 -14.68 6.54 3.30
C ALA A 72 -15.02 8.02 3.27
N ARG A 73 -16.03 8.42 2.46
CA ARG A 73 -16.53 9.81 2.39
C ARG A 73 -17.13 10.29 3.71
N GLU A 74 -17.90 9.43 4.39
CA GLU A 74 -18.48 9.74 5.71
C GLU A 74 -17.40 10.00 6.79
N ARG A 75 -16.23 9.37 6.66
CA ARG A 75 -15.10 9.56 7.58
C ARG A 75 -14.31 10.86 7.34
N GLY A 76 -14.58 11.56 6.25
CA GLY A 76 -13.98 12.85 5.94
C GLY A 76 -12.53 12.79 5.49
N GLY A 77 -11.76 13.88 5.69
CA GLY A 77 -10.32 13.95 5.37
C GLY A 77 -9.97 14.76 4.12
N ASN A 78 -10.94 15.47 3.52
CA ASN A 78 -10.75 16.28 2.29
C ASN A 78 -10.07 15.50 1.15
N ILE A 79 -10.56 14.26 0.91
CA ILE A 79 -10.02 13.33 -0.07
C ILE A 79 -11.06 13.14 -1.17
N ASN A 80 -10.60 13.16 -2.43
CA ASN A 80 -11.43 12.83 -3.57
C ASN A 80 -11.48 11.30 -3.75
N TYR A 81 -12.66 10.70 -3.50
CA TYR A 81 -12.88 9.26 -3.65
C TYR A 81 -13.63 8.95 -4.94
N LEU A 82 -13.06 8.10 -5.79
CA LEU A 82 -13.57 7.73 -7.11
C LEU A 82 -13.83 6.22 -7.21
N LEU A 83 -14.93 5.89 -7.88
CA LEU A 83 -15.24 4.51 -8.24
C LEU A 83 -14.41 4.11 -9.46
N GLY A 84 -13.70 2.98 -9.38
CA GLY A 84 -12.87 2.50 -10.48
C GLY A 84 -12.05 1.28 -10.12
N THR A 85 -11.39 0.70 -11.12
CA THR A 85 -10.52 -0.47 -10.96
C THR A 85 -9.05 -0.10 -11.20
N GLY A 86 -8.15 -0.71 -10.45
CA GLY A 86 -6.71 -0.50 -10.58
C GLY A 86 -6.13 -0.96 -11.92
N THR A 87 -6.83 -1.83 -12.66
CA THR A 87 -6.38 -2.34 -13.97
C THR A 87 -6.72 -1.42 -15.15
N ALA A 88 -7.53 -0.36 -14.93
CA ALA A 88 -7.90 0.64 -15.93
C ALA A 88 -8.12 2.00 -15.23
N LEU A 89 -7.04 2.71 -14.95
CA LEU A 89 -7.09 3.97 -14.22
C LEU A 89 -7.55 5.12 -15.15
N PRO A 90 -8.61 5.88 -14.79
CA PRO A 90 -9.20 6.91 -15.63
C PRO A 90 -8.41 8.24 -15.58
N PHE A 91 -7.07 8.15 -15.61
CA PHE A 91 -6.19 9.30 -15.52
C PHE A 91 -5.17 9.32 -16.65
N ASN A 92 -4.72 10.50 -17.02
CA ASN A 92 -3.64 10.68 -17.99
C ASN A 92 -2.29 10.19 -17.44
N ASP A 93 -1.34 9.97 -18.33
CA ASP A 93 0.03 9.65 -17.97
C ASP A 93 0.62 10.75 -17.08
N ASN A 94 1.35 10.31 -16.03
CA ASN A 94 2.01 11.23 -15.07
C ASN A 94 1.04 12.24 -14.41
N ALA A 95 -0.22 11.88 -14.18
CA ALA A 95 -1.23 12.73 -13.55
C ALA A 95 -0.93 12.98 -12.05
N TYR A 96 -0.27 12.04 -11.38
CA TYR A 96 0.06 12.11 -9.95
C TYR A 96 1.57 12.04 -9.74
N ASP A 97 2.06 12.68 -8.68
CA ASP A 97 3.47 12.58 -8.30
C ASP A 97 3.81 11.16 -7.84
N HIS A 98 2.90 10.57 -7.08
CA HIS A 98 3.03 9.23 -6.52
C HIS A 98 1.75 8.41 -6.71
N ALA A 99 1.89 7.07 -6.77
CA ALA A 99 0.76 6.15 -6.66
C ALA A 99 1.07 5.10 -5.59
N THR A 100 0.06 4.65 -4.86
CA THR A 100 0.20 3.60 -3.84
C THR A 100 -0.91 2.56 -3.95
N ALA A 101 -0.63 1.34 -3.50
CA ALA A 101 -1.59 0.27 -3.30
C ALA A 101 -1.23 -0.43 -1.99
N VAL A 102 -1.99 -0.16 -0.92
CA VAL A 102 -1.70 -0.68 0.42
C VAL A 102 -2.62 -1.85 0.72
N THR A 103 -2.07 -3.07 0.76
CA THR A 103 -2.79 -4.33 0.99
C THR A 103 -4.03 -4.51 0.10
N SER A 104 -4.06 -3.86 -1.05
CA SER A 104 -5.14 -3.91 -2.04
C SER A 104 -4.76 -4.74 -3.29
N LEU A 105 -3.50 -4.66 -3.74
CA LEU A 105 -3.02 -5.38 -4.92
C LEU A 105 -3.19 -6.91 -4.79
N CYS A 106 -3.22 -7.43 -3.57
CA CYS A 106 -3.43 -8.85 -3.28
C CYS A 106 -4.84 -9.36 -3.62
N PHE A 107 -5.79 -8.46 -3.87
CA PHE A 107 -7.17 -8.77 -4.28
C PHE A 107 -7.44 -8.45 -5.75
N ILE A 108 -6.46 -7.96 -6.50
CA ILE A 108 -6.58 -7.69 -7.93
C ILE A 108 -6.12 -8.92 -8.71
N ASP A 109 -6.97 -9.42 -9.63
CA ASP A 109 -6.70 -10.62 -10.42
C ASP A 109 -5.49 -10.45 -11.34
N ASP A 110 -5.35 -9.28 -11.98
CA ASP A 110 -4.19 -8.94 -12.81
C ASP A 110 -3.33 -7.84 -12.15
N PRO A 111 -2.43 -8.23 -11.23
CA PRO A 111 -1.54 -7.29 -10.55
C PRO A 111 -0.52 -6.64 -11.48
N GLU A 112 -0.15 -7.32 -12.57
CA GLU A 112 0.80 -6.81 -13.56
C GLU A 112 0.18 -5.66 -14.34
N GLN A 113 -1.09 -5.78 -14.74
CA GLN A 113 -1.82 -4.70 -15.39
C GLN A 113 -2.07 -3.53 -14.44
N ALA A 114 -2.48 -3.81 -13.21
CA ALA A 114 -2.67 -2.75 -12.21
C ALA A 114 -1.35 -1.99 -11.96
N LEU A 115 -0.23 -2.69 -11.87
CA LEU A 115 1.07 -2.06 -11.70
C LEU A 115 1.49 -1.23 -12.92
N ARG A 116 1.20 -1.70 -14.15
CA ARG A 116 1.44 -0.91 -15.37
C ARG A 116 0.65 0.39 -15.36
N GLU A 117 -0.61 0.34 -14.96
CA GLU A 117 -1.45 1.53 -14.86
C GLU A 117 -0.94 2.50 -13.78
N MET A 118 -0.63 1.99 -12.59
CA MET A 118 -0.04 2.81 -11.53
C MET A 118 1.28 3.44 -11.97
N TRP A 119 2.12 2.69 -12.71
CA TRP A 119 3.37 3.21 -13.27
C TRP A 119 3.12 4.29 -14.31
N ARG A 120 2.14 4.09 -15.19
CA ARG A 120 1.77 5.06 -16.22
C ARG A 120 1.31 6.40 -15.60
N VAL A 121 0.41 6.35 -14.63
CA VAL A 121 -0.19 7.55 -14.04
C VAL A 121 0.71 8.26 -13.02
N SER A 122 1.73 7.59 -12.46
CA SER A 122 2.66 8.20 -11.51
C SER A 122 3.78 8.94 -12.23
N ARG A 123 4.24 10.06 -11.68
CA ARG A 123 5.38 10.84 -12.20
C ARG A 123 6.71 10.38 -11.63
N HIS A 124 6.75 10.04 -10.35
CA HIS A 124 8.00 9.78 -9.64
C HIS A 124 8.09 8.37 -9.06
N THR A 125 7.07 7.93 -8.32
CA THR A 125 7.14 6.66 -7.60
C THR A 125 5.82 5.90 -7.57
N VAL A 126 5.94 4.58 -7.50
CA VAL A 126 4.86 3.68 -7.07
C VAL A 126 5.31 2.99 -5.78
N LEU A 127 4.46 3.03 -4.75
CA LEU A 127 4.69 2.38 -3.47
C LEU A 127 3.65 1.28 -3.27
N LEU A 128 4.12 0.05 -3.04
CA LEU A 128 3.26 -1.10 -2.79
C LEU A 128 3.42 -1.56 -1.34
N GLY A 129 2.30 -1.74 -0.66
CA GLY A 129 2.21 -2.45 0.61
C GLY A 129 1.64 -3.85 0.37
N LEU A 130 2.47 -4.90 0.49
CA LEU A 130 2.09 -6.26 0.11
C LEU A 130 2.09 -7.21 1.31
N LEU A 131 1.20 -8.20 1.27
CA LEU A 131 1.19 -9.32 2.22
C LEU A 131 2.34 -10.28 1.89
N ASN A 132 3.24 -10.51 2.85
CA ASN A 132 4.45 -11.29 2.63
C ASN A 132 4.25 -12.79 2.87
N ARG A 133 4.47 -13.59 1.84
CA ARG A 133 4.39 -15.07 1.90
C ARG A 133 5.44 -15.70 2.83
N HIS A 134 6.57 -15.04 3.06
CA HIS A 134 7.65 -15.55 3.90
C HIS A 134 7.47 -15.24 5.40
N SER A 135 6.37 -14.58 5.77
CA SER A 135 6.11 -14.12 7.13
C SER A 135 5.50 -15.19 8.05
N LEU A 136 5.62 -14.95 9.35
CA LEU A 136 4.90 -15.71 10.35
C LEU A 136 3.39 -15.54 10.22
N LEU A 137 2.93 -14.32 9.84
CA LEU A 137 1.51 -14.03 9.63
C LEU A 137 0.89 -14.92 8.55
N TYR A 138 1.60 -15.13 7.44
CA TYR A 138 1.15 -16.05 6.38
C TYR A 138 0.86 -17.45 6.92
N ARG A 139 1.76 -18.00 7.74
CA ARG A 139 1.60 -19.35 8.33
C ARG A 139 0.39 -19.44 9.25
N GLN A 140 0.03 -18.33 9.92
CA GLN A 140 -1.07 -18.28 10.90
C GLN A 140 -2.42 -17.92 10.25
N LYS A 141 -2.44 -17.09 9.22
CA LYS A 141 -3.65 -16.39 8.76
C LYS A 141 -4.05 -16.63 7.30
N ARG A 142 -3.25 -17.34 6.49
CA ARG A 142 -3.63 -17.64 5.10
C ARG A 142 -5.02 -18.26 5.06
N GLU A 143 -5.86 -17.81 4.12
CA GLU A 143 -7.26 -18.24 3.91
C GLU A 143 -8.19 -18.06 5.14
N ARG A 144 -7.84 -17.17 6.08
CA ARG A 144 -8.63 -16.93 7.29
C ARG A 144 -9.02 -15.46 7.44
N GLY A 145 -10.25 -15.21 7.88
CA GLY A 145 -10.77 -13.87 8.18
C GLY A 145 -10.62 -12.92 6.99
N ALA A 146 -10.07 -11.74 7.23
CA ALA A 146 -9.84 -10.70 6.22
C ALA A 146 -8.85 -11.09 5.11
N TYR A 147 -8.08 -12.16 5.30
CA TYR A 147 -7.09 -12.64 4.33
C TYR A 147 -7.62 -13.76 3.42
N ARG A 148 -8.91 -14.10 3.51
CA ARG A 148 -9.53 -15.09 2.61
C ARG A 148 -9.51 -14.54 1.19
N GLY A 149 -8.98 -15.33 0.25
CA GLY A 149 -8.83 -14.95 -1.16
C GLY A 149 -7.70 -13.96 -1.43
N ALA A 150 -6.97 -13.50 -0.40
CA ALA A 150 -5.83 -12.63 -0.61
C ALA A 150 -4.63 -13.40 -1.18
N ARG A 151 -4.01 -12.85 -2.22
CA ARG A 151 -2.71 -13.30 -2.69
C ARG A 151 -1.62 -12.86 -1.72
N TRP A 152 -0.65 -13.75 -1.47
CA TRP A 152 0.53 -13.47 -0.68
C TRP A 152 1.75 -13.45 -1.59
N ASP A 153 2.49 -12.37 -1.56
CA ASP A 153 3.53 -12.09 -2.52
C ASP A 153 4.95 -12.26 -1.95
N THR A 154 5.91 -12.35 -2.85
CA THR A 154 7.33 -12.46 -2.53
C THR A 154 8.12 -11.37 -3.28
N PRO A 155 9.34 -11.03 -2.86
CA PRO A 155 10.21 -10.15 -3.64
C PRO A 155 10.47 -10.65 -5.08
N ALA A 156 10.37 -11.97 -5.32
CA ALA A 156 10.48 -12.55 -6.66
C ALA A 156 9.26 -12.21 -7.55
N ASN A 157 8.04 -12.23 -6.98
CA ASN A 157 6.84 -11.79 -7.68
C ASN A 157 6.99 -10.33 -8.13
N VAL A 158 7.43 -9.46 -7.23
CA VAL A 158 7.66 -8.04 -7.52
C VAL A 158 8.65 -7.88 -8.67
N ARG A 159 9.79 -8.56 -8.64
CA ARG A 159 10.79 -8.50 -9.73
C ARG A 159 10.20 -8.92 -11.07
N ARG A 160 9.36 -9.96 -11.10
CA ARG A 160 8.70 -10.40 -12.33
C ARG A 160 7.76 -9.33 -12.87
N TRP A 161 6.91 -8.74 -12.04
CA TRP A 161 5.95 -7.71 -12.46
C TRP A 161 6.64 -6.44 -12.95
N THR A 162 7.73 -6.07 -12.31
CA THR A 162 8.45 -4.82 -12.64
C THR A 162 9.37 -4.96 -13.86
N ALA A 163 9.69 -6.18 -14.28
CA ALA A 163 10.53 -6.43 -15.46
C ALA A 163 9.90 -5.92 -16.77
N LEU A 164 8.58 -5.74 -16.81
CA LEU A 164 7.83 -5.25 -17.96
C LEU A 164 7.58 -3.73 -17.94
N LEU A 165 8.02 -3.03 -16.89
CA LEU A 165 7.82 -1.58 -16.77
C LEU A 165 8.89 -0.81 -17.57
N ALA A 166 8.42 0.19 -18.32
CA ALA A 166 9.29 1.13 -19.04
C ALA A 166 8.95 2.57 -18.62
N PRO A 167 9.94 3.40 -18.24
CA PRO A 167 11.34 3.03 -18.00
C PRO A 167 11.49 2.07 -16.81
N ALA A 168 12.57 1.26 -16.80
CA ALA A 168 12.80 0.29 -15.73
C ALA A 168 12.95 0.99 -14.36
N PRO A 169 12.23 0.55 -13.30
CA PRO A 169 12.29 1.18 -11.98
C PRO A 169 13.57 0.86 -11.21
N ARG A 170 13.97 1.79 -10.33
CA ARG A 170 14.81 1.43 -9.19
C ARG A 170 13.92 0.88 -8.09
N ILE A 171 14.24 -0.33 -7.61
CA ILE A 171 13.42 -1.07 -6.65
C ILE A 171 14.07 -1.05 -5.28
N THR A 172 13.34 -0.62 -4.26
CA THR A 172 13.71 -0.76 -2.85
C THR A 172 12.65 -1.59 -2.14
N VAL A 173 13.07 -2.62 -1.41
CA VAL A 173 12.19 -3.49 -0.63
C VAL A 173 12.58 -3.40 0.84
N ARG A 174 11.58 -3.21 1.69
CA ARG A 174 11.70 -3.30 3.15
C ARG A 174 10.55 -4.11 3.71
N SER A 175 10.69 -4.63 4.90
CA SER A 175 9.60 -5.31 5.58
C SER A 175 9.42 -4.83 7.01
N ALA A 176 8.21 -4.97 7.52
CA ALA A 176 7.81 -4.65 8.87
C ALA A 176 6.85 -5.72 9.41
N ILE A 177 6.55 -5.64 10.70
CA ILE A 177 5.65 -6.55 11.42
C ILE A 177 6.22 -7.97 11.45
N PHE A 178 7.41 -8.11 12.04
CA PHE A 178 8.09 -9.41 12.15
C PHE A 178 7.32 -10.37 13.06
N LEU A 179 6.75 -9.86 14.17
CA LEU A 179 5.90 -10.60 15.08
C LEU A 179 4.48 -9.99 15.08
N PRO A 180 3.49 -10.62 14.46
CA PRO A 180 2.17 -10.01 14.24
C PRO A 180 1.28 -9.96 15.49
N GLY A 181 1.79 -10.34 16.67
CA GLY A 181 1.04 -10.34 17.93
C GLY A 181 0.70 -8.95 18.47
N GLY A 182 1.54 -7.92 18.18
CA GLY A 182 1.33 -6.54 18.62
C GLY A 182 1.62 -6.27 20.11
N GLY A 183 2.01 -7.29 20.90
CA GLY A 183 2.40 -7.12 22.29
C GLY A 183 3.84 -6.60 22.45
N PHE A 184 4.26 -6.36 23.71
CA PHE A 184 5.57 -5.77 24.05
C PHE A 184 6.75 -6.44 23.31
N ILE A 185 6.78 -7.79 23.26
CA ILE A 185 7.84 -8.53 22.55
C ILE A 185 7.83 -8.22 21.05
N ALA A 186 6.64 -8.09 20.44
CA ALA A 186 6.52 -7.78 19.04
C ALA A 186 7.01 -6.35 18.74
N GLN A 187 6.68 -5.40 19.61
CA GLN A 187 7.13 -4.01 19.49
C GLN A 187 8.65 -3.89 19.66
N ALA A 188 9.22 -4.54 20.66
CA ALA A 188 10.67 -4.56 20.87
C ALA A 188 11.42 -5.24 19.71
N ALA A 189 10.89 -6.35 19.17
CA ALA A 189 11.46 -6.99 18.00
C ALA A 189 11.46 -6.08 16.77
N GLU A 190 10.41 -5.29 16.58
CA GLU A 190 10.29 -4.37 15.47
C GLU A 190 11.28 -3.20 15.52
N GLU A 191 11.71 -2.80 16.73
CA GLU A 191 12.74 -1.76 16.92
C GLU A 191 14.15 -2.28 16.66
N ILE A 192 14.41 -3.56 16.94
CA ILE A 192 15.74 -4.17 16.85
C ILE A 192 15.99 -4.76 15.46
N LEU A 193 14.96 -5.38 14.86
CA LEU A 193 15.12 -6.09 13.59
C LEU A 193 15.17 -5.10 12.41
N PRO A 194 16.22 -5.18 11.58
CA PRO A 194 16.33 -4.26 10.44
C PRO A 194 15.30 -4.57 9.37
N GLY A 195 14.63 -3.55 8.85
CA GLY A 195 13.60 -3.67 7.80
C GLY A 195 14.09 -4.26 6.47
N VAL A 196 15.38 -4.51 6.30
CA VAL A 196 15.94 -5.24 5.15
C VAL A 196 15.69 -6.75 5.20
N LEU A 197 15.37 -7.30 6.38
CA LEU A 197 15.06 -8.72 6.53
C LEU A 197 13.74 -9.04 5.81
N PRO A 198 13.66 -10.17 5.06
CA PRO A 198 12.51 -10.44 4.20
C PRO A 198 11.33 -11.15 4.91
N TRP A 199 11.25 -11.13 6.24
CA TRP A 199 10.33 -11.96 7.02
C TRP A 199 9.18 -11.20 7.70
N GLY A 200 9.18 -9.88 7.66
CA GLY A 200 8.06 -9.08 8.16
C GLY A 200 6.76 -9.41 7.40
N ALA A 201 5.62 -9.29 8.07
CA ALA A 201 4.32 -9.59 7.48
C ALA A 201 3.92 -8.63 6.35
N PHE A 202 4.42 -7.41 6.42
CA PHE A 202 4.23 -6.35 5.45
C PHE A 202 5.51 -6.13 4.63
N LEU A 203 5.40 -6.15 3.30
CA LEU A 203 6.46 -5.73 2.38
C LEU A 203 6.12 -4.37 1.82
N ALA A 204 6.92 -3.37 2.15
CA ALA A 204 6.90 -2.07 1.49
C ALA A 204 7.87 -2.12 0.30
N VAL A 205 7.35 -1.90 -0.89
CA VAL A 205 8.12 -1.91 -2.14
C VAL A 205 8.00 -0.54 -2.80
N LEU A 206 9.10 0.18 -2.84
CA LEU A 206 9.18 1.44 -3.57
C LEU A 206 9.78 1.20 -4.95
N LEU A 207 9.05 1.61 -5.96
CA LEU A 207 9.47 1.68 -7.36
C LEU A 207 9.68 3.15 -7.70
N ARG A 208 10.90 3.54 -8.04
CA ARG A 208 11.24 4.93 -8.38
C ARG A 208 11.57 5.04 -9.87
N LYS A 209 10.92 5.98 -10.56
CA LYS A 209 11.25 6.30 -11.96
C LYS A 209 12.66 6.89 -12.04
N PRO A 210 13.45 6.55 -13.08
CA PRO A 210 14.69 7.25 -13.34
C PRO A 210 14.40 8.74 -13.55
N GLN A 211 15.22 9.61 -12.97
CA GLN A 211 15.14 11.03 -13.26
C GLN A 211 15.48 11.25 -14.74
N GLN A 212 14.59 11.90 -15.48
CA GLN A 212 14.94 12.36 -16.81
C GLN A 212 15.98 13.46 -16.62
N VAL A 213 17.21 13.19 -17.01
CA VAL A 213 18.23 14.25 -17.16
C VAL A 213 17.69 15.17 -18.26
N LYS A 214 17.26 16.38 -17.90
CA LYS A 214 17.02 17.42 -18.91
C LYS A 214 18.39 17.72 -19.52
N LEU A 215 18.57 17.29 -20.78
CA LEU A 215 19.66 17.70 -21.64
C LEU A 215 19.46 19.18 -22.00
#